data_9e0d05813d6a2355fd4476550c8270b7
#
_entry.id   9e0d05813d6a2355fd4476550c8270b7
#
_cell.length_a   1.000
_cell.length_b   1.000
_cell.length_c   1.000
_cell.angle_alpha   90.00
_cell.angle_beta   90.00
_cell.angle_gamma   90.00
#
_symmetry.space_group_name_H-M   'P 1'
#
loop_
_entity.id
_entity.type
_entity.pdbx_description
1 polymer ?
#
loop_
_entity_poly.entity_id
_entity_poly.type
_entity_poly.pdbx_seq_one_letter_code
_entity_poly.pdbx_strand_id
1 'polypeptide(L)'
;MVHYDTVFGPGTVAKRPFRTEGDRAYGPGVADAKGGVAMILHAIKLLQEQQFKGYGTLTVLFNPDEEMGSAGSKSTIAELARKHDYVFSYEPPDTDAVTVATNGINQVKLEVKGRSSHAGSAPENGRNALTELSHQIIQLKDLGDQAKGTTVNWTLAKAGEKANIIPDFATAEADMRYSDVSENDRVMADAERISKNSLIPDTQTTLTLKKGRPPLAKNEGSESLAKIARQLYGQIDKTIEPIAMRFGTDAGYAYVPGSAKPAVLETMGVVGAGLHAENEYIELNSVAPRLYLTMAMIRELSQ
;
A
#
# COMPACT_ATOMS: atom_id res chain seq x y z
N MET A 1 14.28 3.03 -4.58
CA MET A 1 13.18 2.86 -5.54
C MET A 1 12.08 3.90 -5.30
N VAL A 2 11.36 4.31 -6.34
CA VAL A 2 10.26 5.25 -6.26
C VAL A 2 9.39 5.13 -7.51
N HIS A 3 8.08 5.33 -7.38
CA HIS A 3 7.20 5.40 -8.54
C HIS A 3 7.13 6.82 -9.14
N TYR A 4 6.70 6.92 -10.39
CA TYR A 4 6.53 8.21 -11.08
C TYR A 4 5.12 8.40 -11.66
N ASP A 5 4.27 7.39 -11.60
CA ASP A 5 2.84 7.53 -11.87
C ASP A 5 2.13 8.33 -10.77
N THR A 6 0.90 8.67 -10.98
CA THR A 6 0.05 9.39 -10.04
C THR A 6 -1.40 9.00 -10.27
N VAL A 7 -2.27 9.18 -9.27
CA VAL A 7 -3.72 9.01 -9.41
C VAL A 7 -4.38 10.04 -10.33
N PHE A 8 -3.65 11.08 -10.74
CA PHE A 8 -4.21 12.18 -11.49
C PHE A 8 -4.19 11.91 -13.00
N GLY A 9 -5.32 12.14 -13.67
CA GLY A 9 -5.46 11.96 -15.10
C GLY A 9 -4.68 12.97 -15.95
N PRO A 10 -4.48 12.67 -17.24
CA PRO A 10 -3.82 13.58 -18.20
C PRO A 10 -4.44 14.97 -18.20
N GLY A 11 -3.60 16.01 -18.31
CA GLY A 11 -4.04 17.41 -18.34
C GLY A 11 -4.26 18.04 -16.96
N THR A 12 -4.13 17.30 -15.85
CA THR A 12 -4.28 17.87 -14.51
C THR A 12 -3.25 18.94 -14.22
N VAL A 13 -2.00 18.78 -14.68
CA VAL A 13 -0.93 19.78 -14.50
C VAL A 13 -1.27 21.12 -15.17
N ALA A 14 -1.97 21.10 -16.32
CA ALA A 14 -2.39 22.33 -16.97
C ALA A 14 -3.44 23.12 -16.14
N LYS A 15 -4.28 22.41 -15.39
CA LYS A 15 -5.30 23.01 -14.51
C LYS A 15 -4.73 23.40 -13.13
N ARG A 16 -3.78 22.62 -12.64
CA ARG A 16 -3.11 22.79 -11.36
C ARG A 16 -1.59 22.74 -11.54
N PRO A 17 -0.98 23.82 -12.08
CA PRO A 17 0.47 23.86 -12.32
C PRO A 17 1.24 23.84 -11.01
N PHE A 18 2.50 23.42 -11.09
CA PHE A 18 3.42 23.57 -9.96
C PHE A 18 3.52 25.02 -9.52
N ARG A 19 3.44 25.26 -8.21
CA ARG A 19 3.57 26.58 -7.60
C ARG A 19 4.17 26.48 -6.21
N THR A 20 4.76 27.55 -5.75
CA THR A 20 5.28 27.67 -4.38
C THR A 20 4.53 28.77 -3.64
N GLU A 21 4.18 28.49 -2.39
CA GLU A 21 3.51 29.44 -1.48
C GLU A 21 4.13 29.29 -0.08
N GLY A 22 4.86 30.30 0.39
CA GLY A 22 5.62 30.21 1.64
C GLY A 22 6.61 29.06 1.62
N ASP A 23 6.57 28.21 2.61
CA ASP A 23 7.46 27.05 2.77
C ASP A 23 6.92 25.78 2.08
N ARG A 24 5.93 25.89 1.18
CA ARG A 24 5.32 24.76 0.50
C ARG A 24 5.41 24.85 -1.02
N ALA A 25 5.56 23.69 -1.65
CA ALA A 25 5.37 23.55 -3.08
C ALA A 25 4.18 22.63 -3.36
N TYR A 26 3.29 23.06 -4.24
CA TYR A 26 2.05 22.40 -4.60
C TYR A 26 2.10 21.90 -6.03
N GLY A 27 1.44 20.80 -6.32
CA GLY A 27 1.26 20.28 -7.66
C GLY A 27 0.85 18.82 -7.66
N PRO A 28 0.21 18.31 -8.72
CA PRO A 28 -0.18 16.90 -8.81
C PRO A 28 1.03 15.95 -8.77
N GLY A 29 1.05 15.05 -7.79
CA GLY A 29 2.13 14.09 -7.60
C GLY A 29 3.43 14.73 -7.08
N VAL A 30 3.39 15.97 -6.53
CA VAL A 30 4.59 16.64 -6.04
C VAL A 30 5.17 15.95 -4.82
N ALA A 31 4.32 15.39 -3.96
CA ALA A 31 4.71 14.57 -2.83
C ALA A 31 4.75 13.10 -3.23
N ASP A 32 3.73 12.62 -3.92
CA ASP A 32 3.44 11.23 -4.24
C ASP A 32 3.64 10.95 -5.77
N ALA A 33 4.86 10.52 -6.21
CA ALA A 33 6.10 10.53 -5.42
C ALA A 33 7.23 11.25 -6.19
N LYS A 34 6.89 12.32 -6.98
CA LYS A 34 7.87 13.04 -7.81
C LYS A 34 8.94 13.80 -7.00
N GLY A 35 8.60 14.20 -5.77
CA GLY A 35 9.58 14.72 -4.81
C GLY A 35 10.67 13.69 -4.52
N GLY A 36 10.30 12.42 -4.34
CA GLY A 36 11.22 11.30 -4.19
C GLY A 36 12.10 11.07 -5.42
N VAL A 37 11.50 11.17 -6.63
CA VAL A 37 12.25 11.09 -7.90
C VAL A 37 13.34 12.19 -7.95
N ALA A 38 12.95 13.43 -7.70
CA ALA A 38 13.89 14.56 -7.71
C ALA A 38 14.99 14.37 -6.67
N MET A 39 14.64 13.88 -5.48
CA MET A 39 15.58 13.63 -4.40
C MET A 39 16.63 12.59 -4.77
N ILE A 40 16.22 11.45 -5.33
CA ILE A 40 17.15 10.40 -5.79
C ILE A 40 18.12 10.93 -6.85
N LEU A 41 17.60 11.64 -7.85
CA LEU A 41 18.43 12.20 -8.93
C LEU A 41 19.47 13.19 -8.40
N HIS A 42 19.08 14.06 -7.45
CA HIS A 42 20.00 15.01 -6.82
C HIS A 42 21.03 14.33 -5.92
N ALA A 43 20.61 13.31 -5.15
CA ALA A 43 21.55 12.54 -4.31
C ALA A 43 22.63 11.87 -5.15
N ILE A 44 22.27 11.24 -6.28
CA ILE A 44 23.23 10.61 -7.19
C ILE A 44 24.18 11.65 -7.79
N LYS A 45 23.64 12.79 -8.27
CA LYS A 45 24.45 13.88 -8.81
C LYS A 45 25.49 14.36 -7.80
N LEU A 46 25.07 14.62 -6.56
CA LEU A 46 25.98 15.11 -5.52
C LEU A 46 27.01 14.05 -5.11
N LEU A 47 26.67 12.77 -5.05
CA LEU A 47 27.63 11.68 -4.80
C LEU A 47 28.66 11.60 -5.92
N GLN A 48 28.25 11.79 -7.18
CA GLN A 48 29.16 11.82 -8.34
C GLN A 48 30.09 13.05 -8.30
N GLU A 49 29.57 14.25 -7.99
CA GLU A 49 30.35 15.47 -7.84
C GLU A 49 31.40 15.34 -6.71
N GLN A 50 31.05 14.64 -5.63
CA GLN A 50 31.95 14.30 -4.53
C GLN A 50 32.90 13.13 -4.84
N GLN A 51 32.81 12.56 -6.05
CA GLN A 51 33.58 11.37 -6.47
C GLN A 51 33.45 10.17 -5.51
N PHE A 52 32.31 10.05 -4.81
CA PHE A 52 32.08 8.95 -3.88
C PHE A 52 31.87 7.63 -4.64
N LYS A 53 32.67 6.61 -4.30
CA LYS A 53 32.67 5.28 -4.91
C LYS A 53 32.69 4.15 -3.88
N GLY A 54 32.20 4.41 -2.66
CA GLY A 54 32.26 3.44 -1.57
C GLY A 54 31.30 2.25 -1.73
N TYR A 55 30.26 2.37 -2.55
CA TYR A 55 29.27 1.29 -2.76
C TYR A 55 29.73 0.28 -3.83
N GLY A 56 29.33 -0.97 -3.66
CA GLY A 56 29.52 -2.01 -4.68
C GLY A 56 28.59 -1.79 -5.87
N THR A 57 27.30 -1.75 -5.64
CA THR A 57 26.28 -1.48 -6.65
C THR A 57 25.21 -0.56 -6.09
N LEU A 58 24.93 0.53 -6.80
CA LEU A 58 23.81 1.42 -6.54
C LEU A 58 22.81 1.32 -7.70
N THR A 59 21.65 0.71 -7.43
CA THR A 59 20.58 0.56 -8.43
C THR A 59 19.47 1.57 -8.14
N VAL A 60 18.98 2.24 -9.17
CA VAL A 60 17.79 3.10 -9.09
C VAL A 60 16.68 2.48 -9.90
N LEU A 61 15.53 2.31 -9.28
CA LEU A 61 14.33 1.82 -9.93
C LEU A 61 13.26 2.92 -9.90
N PHE A 62 12.79 3.30 -11.07
CA PHE A 62 11.60 4.12 -11.27
C PHE A 62 10.49 3.27 -11.87
N ASN A 63 9.39 3.05 -11.17
CA ASN A 63 8.27 2.23 -11.65
C ASN A 63 7.03 3.08 -11.99
N PRO A 64 6.25 2.65 -13.00
CA PRO A 64 5.15 3.45 -13.56
C PRO A 64 3.76 3.04 -13.06
N ASP A 65 3.61 2.13 -12.12
CA ASP A 65 2.36 1.45 -11.83
C ASP A 65 2.10 1.21 -10.33
N GLU A 66 2.71 2.02 -9.46
CA GLU A 66 2.50 1.92 -8.00
C GLU A 66 1.04 2.16 -7.65
N GLU A 67 0.45 3.21 -8.17
CA GLU A 67 -0.93 3.62 -7.91
C GLU A 67 -1.98 2.58 -8.37
N MET A 68 -1.56 1.68 -9.26
CA MET A 68 -2.36 0.55 -9.74
C MET A 68 -2.00 -0.78 -9.06
N GLY A 69 -1.16 -0.78 -8.01
CA GLY A 69 -0.76 -1.96 -7.24
C GLY A 69 0.44 -2.70 -7.80
N SER A 70 1.26 -2.06 -8.62
CA SER A 70 2.55 -2.53 -9.16
C SER A 70 2.47 -3.89 -9.86
N ALA A 71 1.36 -4.15 -10.58
CA ALA A 71 1.13 -5.44 -11.23
C ALA A 71 2.23 -5.79 -12.24
N GLY A 72 2.77 -4.79 -12.94
CA GLY A 72 3.89 -4.92 -13.87
C GLY A 72 5.25 -4.92 -13.20
N SER A 73 5.43 -4.08 -12.16
CA SER A 73 6.74 -3.82 -11.55
C SER A 73 7.11 -4.75 -10.40
N LYS A 74 6.15 -5.36 -9.71
CA LYS A 74 6.37 -6.17 -8.48
C LYS A 74 7.42 -7.25 -8.61
N SER A 75 7.51 -7.94 -9.75
CA SER A 75 8.52 -8.98 -9.98
C SER A 75 9.92 -8.39 -10.12
N THR A 76 10.05 -7.26 -10.81
CA THR A 76 11.31 -6.52 -10.97
C THR A 76 11.78 -5.96 -9.63
N ILE A 77 10.86 -5.38 -8.83
CA ILE A 77 11.17 -4.90 -7.48
C ILE A 77 11.74 -6.04 -6.64
N ALA A 78 11.03 -7.18 -6.58
CA ALA A 78 11.46 -8.34 -5.79
C ALA A 78 12.78 -8.94 -6.28
N GLU A 79 13.01 -9.00 -7.60
CA GLU A 79 14.26 -9.52 -8.17
C GLU A 79 15.45 -8.61 -7.85
N LEU A 80 15.31 -7.31 -8.05
CA LEU A 80 16.37 -6.35 -7.77
C LEU A 80 16.66 -6.29 -6.27
N ALA A 81 15.62 -6.27 -5.42
CA ALA A 81 15.79 -6.24 -3.98
C ALA A 81 16.66 -7.39 -3.47
N ARG A 82 16.44 -8.63 -3.95
CA ARG A 82 17.25 -9.80 -3.56
C ARG A 82 18.74 -9.72 -3.95
N LYS A 83 19.11 -8.81 -4.84
CA LYS A 83 20.52 -8.60 -5.27
C LYS A 83 21.23 -7.53 -4.45
N HIS A 84 20.54 -6.91 -3.47
CA HIS A 84 21.06 -5.80 -2.68
C HIS A 84 20.98 -6.11 -1.18
N ASP A 85 21.83 -5.48 -0.39
CA ASP A 85 21.79 -5.58 1.06
C ASP A 85 20.74 -4.65 1.67
N TYR A 86 20.46 -3.53 1.01
CA TYR A 86 19.59 -2.46 1.49
C TYR A 86 18.67 -1.95 0.38
N VAL A 87 17.44 -1.60 0.75
CA VAL A 87 16.48 -0.97 -0.14
C VAL A 87 15.88 0.27 0.54
N PHE A 88 15.94 1.40 -0.14
CA PHE A 88 15.26 2.64 0.24
C PHE A 88 14.09 2.89 -0.69
N SER A 89 12.90 3.09 -0.12
CA SER A 89 11.68 3.46 -0.83
C SER A 89 11.29 4.89 -0.49
N TYR A 90 10.90 5.67 -1.50
CA TYR A 90 10.81 7.13 -1.40
C TYR A 90 9.37 7.64 -1.45
N GLU A 91 8.47 6.96 -0.73
CA GLU A 91 7.16 7.54 -0.45
C GLU A 91 7.31 8.76 0.46
N PRO A 92 6.37 9.72 0.39
CA PRO A 92 6.39 10.88 1.26
C PRO A 92 5.86 10.53 2.66
N PRO A 93 6.57 10.88 3.73
CA PRO A 93 5.97 10.91 5.05
C PRO A 93 5.20 12.23 5.26
N ASP A 94 4.22 12.23 6.15
CA ASP A 94 3.49 13.44 6.57
C ASP A 94 4.21 14.25 7.67
N THR A 95 5.22 13.64 8.28
CA THR A 95 6.09 14.24 9.30
C THR A 95 7.53 13.79 9.10
N ASP A 96 8.50 14.29 9.86
CA ASP A 96 9.88 13.79 9.83
C ASP A 96 9.97 12.39 10.47
N ALA A 97 9.53 11.39 9.69
CA ALA A 97 9.53 9.98 10.07
C ALA A 97 10.15 9.10 8.97
N VAL A 98 10.57 7.89 9.34
CA VAL A 98 10.87 6.78 8.43
C VAL A 98 10.02 5.59 8.80
N THR A 99 9.57 4.83 7.81
CA THR A 99 8.64 3.73 8.04
C THR A 99 9.38 2.41 8.07
N VAL A 100 9.18 1.65 9.17
CA VAL A 100 9.78 0.34 9.42
C VAL A 100 8.82 -0.82 9.22
N ALA A 101 7.53 -0.52 9.05
CA ALA A 101 6.50 -1.52 8.75
C ALA A 101 5.32 -0.88 8.00
N THR A 102 4.76 -1.60 7.01
CA THR A 102 3.55 -1.23 6.28
C THR A 102 2.56 -2.38 6.28
N ASN A 103 1.28 -2.10 6.06
CA ASN A 103 0.29 -3.16 5.92
C ASN A 103 0.29 -3.74 4.50
N GLY A 104 -0.03 -5.04 4.41
CA GLY A 104 -0.44 -5.65 3.17
C GLY A 104 -1.88 -5.28 2.82
N ILE A 105 -2.22 -5.40 1.54
CA ILE A 105 -3.55 -5.08 0.99
C ILE A 105 -4.04 -6.27 0.18
N ASN A 106 -5.21 -6.79 0.54
CA ASN A 106 -5.92 -7.81 -0.22
C ASN A 106 -7.38 -7.42 -0.41
N GLN A 107 -8.07 -8.12 -1.29
CA GLN A 107 -9.53 -8.06 -1.41
C GLN A 107 -10.12 -9.43 -1.12
N VAL A 108 -11.16 -9.47 -0.29
CA VAL A 108 -11.99 -10.66 -0.11
C VAL A 108 -13.24 -10.48 -0.97
N LYS A 109 -13.43 -11.37 -1.93
CA LYS A 109 -14.60 -11.39 -2.78
C LYS A 109 -15.57 -12.46 -2.31
N LEU A 110 -16.82 -12.10 -2.16
CA LEU A 110 -17.94 -12.97 -1.83
C LEU A 110 -18.91 -13.00 -3.00
N GLU A 111 -19.22 -14.19 -3.50
CA GLU A 111 -20.19 -14.42 -4.56
C GLU A 111 -21.27 -15.36 -4.07
N VAL A 112 -22.52 -15.00 -4.33
CA VAL A 112 -23.69 -15.84 -4.03
C VAL A 112 -24.44 -16.13 -5.32
N LYS A 113 -24.63 -17.43 -5.60
CA LYS A 113 -25.50 -17.92 -6.68
C LYS A 113 -26.80 -18.44 -6.08
N GLY A 114 -27.90 -17.95 -6.55
CA GLY A 114 -29.23 -18.37 -6.22
C GLY A 114 -30.03 -18.81 -7.45
N ARG A 115 -31.31 -18.44 -7.49
CA ARG A 115 -32.20 -18.75 -8.62
C ARG A 115 -33.21 -17.62 -8.81
N SER A 116 -33.35 -17.12 -10.03
CA SER A 116 -34.33 -16.08 -10.35
C SER A 116 -35.75 -16.62 -10.37
N SER A 117 -36.70 -15.75 -10.04
CA SER A 117 -38.13 -15.97 -10.19
C SER A 117 -38.86 -14.63 -10.19
N HIS A 118 -40.17 -14.65 -10.54
CA HIS A 118 -40.99 -13.44 -10.46
C HIS A 118 -41.32 -13.15 -8.98
N ALA A 119 -40.93 -11.97 -8.51
CA ALA A 119 -41.01 -11.61 -7.10
C ALA A 119 -42.44 -11.57 -6.53
N GLY A 120 -43.47 -11.32 -7.38
CA GLY A 120 -44.85 -11.23 -6.96
C GLY A 120 -45.66 -12.49 -7.20
N SER A 121 -45.45 -13.21 -8.32
CA SER A 121 -46.32 -14.37 -8.69
C SER A 121 -45.75 -15.74 -8.38
N ALA A 122 -44.44 -15.85 -8.15
CA ALA A 122 -43.78 -17.13 -7.86
C ALA A 122 -42.50 -16.96 -7.01
N PRO A 123 -42.56 -16.23 -5.87
CA PRO A 123 -41.36 -15.97 -5.06
C PRO A 123 -40.75 -17.24 -4.45
N GLU A 124 -41.58 -18.26 -4.17
CA GLU A 124 -41.19 -19.57 -3.60
C GLU A 124 -40.27 -20.36 -4.55
N ASN A 125 -40.34 -20.12 -5.84
CA ASN A 125 -39.46 -20.75 -6.85
C ASN A 125 -38.07 -20.13 -6.89
N GLY A 126 -37.90 -18.92 -6.35
CA GLY A 126 -36.63 -18.20 -6.29
C GLY A 126 -35.71 -18.68 -5.16
N ARG A 127 -34.45 -18.29 -5.31
CA ARG A 127 -33.45 -18.35 -4.24
C ARG A 127 -32.75 -17.01 -4.24
N ASN A 128 -33.14 -16.14 -3.30
CA ASN A 128 -32.76 -14.74 -3.33
C ASN A 128 -31.29 -14.54 -2.94
N ALA A 129 -30.44 -14.34 -3.94
CA ALA A 129 -29.01 -14.14 -3.76
C ALA A 129 -28.68 -12.84 -3.00
N LEU A 130 -29.50 -11.78 -3.12
CA LEU A 130 -29.31 -10.54 -2.38
C LEU A 130 -29.55 -10.73 -0.87
N THR A 131 -30.61 -11.46 -0.51
CA THR A 131 -30.92 -11.76 0.88
C THR A 131 -29.82 -12.63 1.50
N GLU A 132 -29.37 -13.65 0.79
CA GLU A 132 -28.26 -14.50 1.24
C GLU A 132 -26.97 -13.69 1.37
N LEU A 133 -26.62 -12.86 0.38
CA LEU A 133 -25.43 -11.99 0.44
C LEU A 133 -25.45 -11.10 1.68
N SER A 134 -26.60 -10.49 1.97
CA SER A 134 -26.76 -9.63 3.16
C SER A 134 -26.54 -10.39 4.46
N HIS A 135 -27.07 -11.61 4.56
CA HIS A 135 -26.83 -12.50 5.70
C HIS A 135 -25.35 -12.85 5.83
N GLN A 136 -24.70 -13.22 4.75
CA GLN A 136 -23.27 -13.55 4.75
C GLN A 136 -22.41 -12.36 5.18
N ILE A 137 -22.65 -11.15 4.67
CA ILE A 137 -21.92 -9.94 5.06
C ILE A 137 -22.05 -9.68 6.58
N ILE A 138 -23.26 -9.84 7.13
CA ILE A 138 -23.50 -9.65 8.58
C ILE A 138 -22.72 -10.68 9.41
N GLN A 139 -22.68 -11.93 8.98
CA GLN A 139 -21.92 -12.98 9.68
C GLN A 139 -20.39 -12.75 9.59
N LEU A 140 -19.93 -12.21 8.45
CA LEU A 140 -18.52 -12.03 8.14
C LEU A 140 -17.99 -10.64 8.54
N LYS A 141 -18.79 -9.79 9.18
CA LYS A 141 -18.41 -8.41 9.51
C LYS A 141 -17.23 -8.31 10.49
N ASP A 142 -17.04 -9.31 11.33
CA ASP A 142 -16.05 -9.32 12.41
C ASP A 142 -14.83 -10.23 12.09
N LEU A 143 -14.52 -10.44 10.81
CA LEU A 143 -13.32 -11.22 10.38
C LEU A 143 -12.00 -10.53 10.71
N GLY A 144 -11.99 -9.21 10.86
CA GLY A 144 -10.82 -8.44 11.28
C GLY A 144 -10.44 -8.74 12.73
N ASP A 145 -9.16 -8.52 13.06
CA ASP A 145 -8.61 -8.58 14.41
C ASP A 145 -7.59 -7.46 14.58
N GLN A 146 -7.99 -6.39 15.25
CA GLN A 146 -7.12 -5.21 15.44
C GLN A 146 -5.89 -5.52 16.28
N ALA A 147 -5.97 -6.48 17.21
CA ALA A 147 -4.83 -6.89 18.01
C ALA A 147 -3.75 -7.59 17.17
N LYS A 148 -4.15 -8.20 16.05
CA LYS A 148 -3.27 -8.81 15.05
C LYS A 148 -2.97 -7.89 13.87
N GLY A 149 -3.38 -6.62 13.93
CA GLY A 149 -3.18 -5.66 12.86
C GLY A 149 -3.98 -5.96 11.59
N THR A 150 -5.13 -6.63 11.71
CA THR A 150 -5.96 -7.03 10.57
C THR A 150 -7.30 -6.32 10.58
N THR A 151 -7.68 -5.72 9.46
CA THR A 151 -9.02 -5.18 9.22
C THR A 151 -9.63 -5.80 7.97
N VAL A 152 -10.94 -6.04 8.01
CA VAL A 152 -11.74 -6.51 6.86
C VAL A 152 -13.00 -5.66 6.81
N ASN A 153 -13.13 -4.87 5.75
CA ASN A 153 -14.26 -3.94 5.59
C ASN A 153 -14.97 -4.23 4.27
N TRP A 154 -16.25 -4.62 4.34
CA TRP A 154 -17.10 -4.79 3.17
C TRP A 154 -17.45 -3.42 2.60
N THR A 155 -16.97 -3.11 1.40
CA THR A 155 -17.05 -1.76 0.82
C THR A 155 -17.85 -1.70 -0.49
N LEU A 156 -18.02 -2.82 -1.17
CA LEU A 156 -18.78 -2.92 -2.42
C LEU A 156 -19.79 -4.06 -2.33
N ALA A 157 -20.99 -3.84 -2.89
CA ALA A 157 -21.99 -4.89 -3.09
C ALA A 157 -22.79 -4.62 -4.36
N LYS A 158 -23.13 -5.68 -5.08
CA LYS A 158 -23.96 -5.62 -6.30
C LYS A 158 -24.94 -6.80 -6.32
N ALA A 159 -26.21 -6.52 -6.62
CA ALA A 159 -27.25 -7.55 -6.79
C ALA A 159 -28.46 -6.97 -7.50
N GLY A 160 -29.14 -7.82 -8.32
CA GLY A 160 -30.39 -7.50 -8.97
C GLY A 160 -30.32 -6.39 -10.02
N GLU A 161 -31.28 -6.41 -10.95
CA GLU A 161 -31.42 -5.40 -12.00
C GLU A 161 -32.83 -4.79 -12.04
N LYS A 162 -33.86 -5.57 -11.62
CA LYS A 162 -35.27 -5.17 -11.64
C LYS A 162 -35.97 -5.55 -10.35
N ALA A 163 -36.79 -4.66 -9.82
CA ALA A 163 -37.48 -4.83 -8.56
C ALA A 163 -38.48 -6.03 -8.51
N ASN A 164 -39.00 -6.44 -9.67
CA ASN A 164 -39.96 -7.54 -9.78
C ASN A 164 -39.31 -8.91 -10.07
N ILE A 165 -37.98 -9.01 -9.98
CA ILE A 165 -37.24 -10.27 -10.18
C ILE A 165 -36.44 -10.57 -8.92
N ILE A 166 -36.57 -11.78 -8.37
CA ILE A 166 -35.68 -12.28 -7.35
C ILE A 166 -34.29 -12.51 -7.97
N PRO A 167 -33.23 -11.86 -7.46
CA PRO A 167 -31.90 -11.97 -8.07
C PRO A 167 -31.28 -13.35 -7.82
N ASP A 168 -30.73 -13.92 -8.87
CA ASP A 168 -30.04 -15.22 -8.85
C ASP A 168 -28.52 -15.08 -8.67
N PHE A 169 -28.01 -13.85 -8.65
CA PHE A 169 -26.59 -13.59 -8.43
C PHE A 169 -26.37 -12.31 -7.62
N ALA A 170 -25.45 -12.37 -6.70
CA ALA A 170 -25.02 -11.22 -5.92
C ALA A 170 -23.53 -11.32 -5.57
N THR A 171 -22.86 -10.17 -5.45
CA THR A 171 -21.44 -10.11 -5.09
C THR A 171 -21.20 -9.02 -4.05
N ALA A 172 -20.18 -9.24 -3.19
CA ALA A 172 -19.62 -8.21 -2.35
C ALA A 172 -18.08 -8.30 -2.37
N GLU A 173 -17.43 -7.17 -2.09
CA GLU A 173 -15.97 -7.08 -1.96
C GLU A 173 -15.62 -6.36 -0.68
N ALA A 174 -14.62 -6.89 0.04
CA ALA A 174 -14.06 -6.28 1.23
C ALA A 174 -12.60 -5.88 0.99
N ASP A 175 -12.23 -4.69 1.46
CA ASP A 175 -10.83 -4.29 1.65
C ASP A 175 -10.29 -5.00 2.89
N MET A 176 -9.19 -5.72 2.73
CA MET A 176 -8.48 -6.40 3.80
C MET A 176 -7.09 -5.79 3.94
N ARG A 177 -6.79 -5.29 5.15
CA ARG A 177 -5.46 -4.82 5.53
C ARG A 177 -4.88 -5.75 6.59
N TYR A 178 -3.60 -6.04 6.53
CA TYR A 178 -2.96 -6.98 7.44
C TYR A 178 -1.46 -6.66 7.61
N SER A 179 -0.93 -6.93 8.80
CA SER A 179 0.50 -6.74 9.11
C SER A 179 1.31 -8.03 9.04
N ASP A 180 0.64 -9.20 9.11
CA ASP A 180 1.27 -10.52 9.04
C ASP A 180 0.60 -11.38 7.97
N VAL A 181 1.41 -12.05 7.16
CA VAL A 181 0.94 -12.88 6.03
C VAL A 181 0.07 -14.07 6.49
N SER A 182 0.27 -14.57 7.72
CA SER A 182 -0.53 -15.67 8.29
C SER A 182 -2.00 -15.30 8.49
N GLU A 183 -2.32 -14.00 8.60
CA GLU A 183 -3.69 -13.53 8.70
C GLU A 183 -4.51 -13.80 7.43
N ASN A 184 -3.88 -13.98 6.27
CA ASN A 184 -4.56 -14.39 5.05
C ASN A 184 -5.25 -15.75 5.22
N ASP A 185 -4.51 -16.72 5.75
CA ASP A 185 -5.02 -18.08 5.94
C ASP A 185 -6.08 -18.12 7.06
N ARG A 186 -5.86 -17.38 8.14
CA ARG A 186 -6.84 -17.26 9.23
C ARG A 186 -8.17 -16.66 8.75
N VAL A 187 -8.11 -15.51 8.09
CA VAL A 187 -9.31 -14.81 7.58
C VAL A 187 -10.09 -15.70 6.63
N MET A 188 -9.39 -16.36 5.69
CA MET A 188 -10.06 -17.24 4.73
C MET A 188 -10.65 -18.48 5.39
N ALA A 189 -9.94 -19.12 6.31
CA ALA A 189 -10.46 -20.29 7.04
C ALA A 189 -11.69 -19.93 7.89
N ASP A 190 -11.67 -18.79 8.58
CA ASP A 190 -12.81 -18.29 9.34
C ASP A 190 -13.99 -17.94 8.42
N ALA A 191 -13.73 -17.24 7.32
CA ALA A 191 -14.76 -16.89 6.36
C ALA A 191 -15.43 -18.12 5.73
N GLU A 192 -14.65 -19.11 5.31
CA GLU A 192 -15.17 -20.38 4.77
C GLU A 192 -15.97 -21.17 5.80
N ARG A 193 -15.54 -21.19 7.06
CA ARG A 193 -16.27 -21.85 8.14
C ARG A 193 -17.60 -21.19 8.43
N ILE A 194 -17.62 -19.85 8.52
CA ILE A 194 -18.82 -19.06 8.84
C ILE A 194 -19.81 -19.10 7.68
N SER A 195 -19.35 -18.99 6.45
CA SER A 195 -20.21 -18.92 5.25
C SER A 195 -20.98 -20.22 4.95
N LYS A 196 -20.66 -21.33 5.63
CA LYS A 196 -21.46 -22.57 5.55
C LYS A 196 -22.85 -22.42 6.15
N ASN A 197 -23.07 -21.41 6.99
CA ASN A 197 -24.38 -21.12 7.54
C ASN A 197 -25.19 -20.26 6.57
N SER A 198 -25.94 -20.89 5.67
CA SER A 198 -26.83 -20.24 4.71
C SER A 198 -28.20 -19.93 5.30
N LEU A 199 -28.70 -18.71 4.99
CA LEU A 199 -30.08 -18.31 5.30
C LEU A 199 -31.09 -18.85 4.27
N ILE A 200 -30.70 -18.77 2.98
CA ILE A 200 -31.53 -19.19 1.86
C ILE A 200 -31.08 -20.58 1.41
N PRO A 201 -31.92 -21.63 1.55
CA PRO A 201 -31.57 -22.97 1.09
C PRO A 201 -31.24 -23.00 -0.42
N ASP A 202 -30.41 -23.95 -0.82
CA ASP A 202 -29.99 -24.16 -2.23
C ASP A 202 -29.28 -22.98 -2.87
N THR A 203 -28.74 -22.03 -2.10
CA THR A 203 -27.77 -21.04 -2.57
C THR A 203 -26.36 -21.60 -2.49
N GLN A 204 -25.48 -21.07 -3.35
CA GLN A 204 -24.04 -21.39 -3.34
C GLN A 204 -23.24 -20.15 -3.03
N THR A 205 -22.48 -20.18 -1.95
CA THR A 205 -21.57 -19.11 -1.54
C THR A 205 -20.14 -19.47 -1.90
N THR A 206 -19.43 -18.55 -2.53
CA THR A 206 -18.01 -18.72 -2.88
C THR A 206 -17.22 -17.53 -2.36
N LEU A 207 -16.11 -17.81 -1.69
CA LEU A 207 -15.16 -16.83 -1.18
C LEU A 207 -13.85 -16.92 -1.96
N THR A 208 -13.26 -15.78 -2.29
CA THR A 208 -11.98 -15.72 -2.98
C THR A 208 -11.13 -14.61 -2.38
N LEU A 209 -9.86 -14.93 -2.05
CA LEU A 209 -8.86 -13.93 -1.67
C LEU A 209 -8.07 -13.49 -2.90
N LYS A 210 -8.27 -12.25 -3.33
CA LYS A 210 -7.42 -11.63 -4.34
C LYS A 210 -6.24 -10.96 -3.64
N LYS A 211 -5.07 -11.58 -3.75
CA LYS A 211 -3.83 -11.06 -3.17
C LYS A 211 -3.38 -9.81 -3.92
N GLY A 212 -3.17 -8.74 -3.15
CA GLY A 212 -2.59 -7.49 -3.60
C GLY A 212 -1.16 -7.33 -3.10
N ARG A 213 -0.85 -6.20 -2.46
CA ARG A 213 0.49 -5.92 -1.93
C ARG A 213 0.76 -6.72 -0.66
N PRO A 214 1.95 -7.33 -0.52
CA PRO A 214 2.39 -7.88 0.76
C PRO A 214 2.78 -6.74 1.74
N PRO A 215 2.80 -7.00 3.04
CA PRO A 215 3.28 -6.05 4.02
C PRO A 215 4.80 -5.97 4.01
N LEU A 216 5.36 -4.80 4.33
CA LEU A 216 6.66 -4.72 4.97
C LEU A 216 6.43 -5.05 6.44
N ALA A 217 6.57 -6.32 6.81
CA ALA A 217 6.36 -6.71 8.20
C ALA A 217 7.46 -6.13 9.11
N LYS A 218 7.13 -5.86 10.36
CA LYS A 218 8.11 -5.41 11.36
C LYS A 218 9.27 -6.40 11.43
N ASN A 219 10.51 -5.91 11.28
CA ASN A 219 11.71 -6.73 11.24
C ASN A 219 12.95 -5.98 11.72
N GLU A 220 13.97 -6.73 12.16
CA GLU A 220 15.21 -6.18 12.70
C GLU A 220 16.02 -5.36 11.67
N GLY A 221 15.96 -5.72 10.39
CA GLY A 221 16.66 -5.00 9.32
C GLY A 221 16.16 -3.57 9.19
N SER A 222 14.82 -3.37 9.09
CA SER A 222 14.20 -2.06 9.03
C SER A 222 14.44 -1.23 10.29
N GLU A 223 14.35 -1.86 11.47
CA GLU A 223 14.64 -1.19 12.76
C GLU A 223 16.12 -0.74 12.86
N SER A 224 17.05 -1.56 12.37
CA SER A 224 18.47 -1.21 12.33
C SER A 224 18.73 -0.02 11.39
N LEU A 225 18.11 0.00 10.21
CA LEU A 225 18.21 1.14 9.29
C LEU A 225 17.62 2.41 9.90
N ALA A 226 16.49 2.32 10.57
CA ALA A 226 15.87 3.46 11.24
C ALA A 226 16.75 4.01 12.38
N LYS A 227 17.44 3.14 13.13
CA LYS A 227 18.42 3.55 14.14
C LYS A 227 19.58 4.34 13.54
N ILE A 228 20.13 3.87 12.41
CA ILE A 228 21.19 4.56 11.67
C ILE A 228 20.65 5.91 11.16
N ALA A 229 19.45 5.95 10.58
CA ALA A 229 18.82 7.17 10.10
C ALA A 229 18.67 8.22 11.22
N ARG A 230 18.25 7.82 12.43
CA ARG A 230 18.18 8.72 13.60
C ARG A 230 19.54 9.29 13.99
N GLN A 231 20.58 8.47 14.02
CA GLN A 231 21.95 8.91 14.34
C GLN A 231 22.46 9.94 13.32
N LEU A 232 22.28 9.66 12.04
CA LEU A 232 22.70 10.54 10.96
C LEU A 232 21.93 11.86 10.95
N TYR A 233 20.61 11.78 11.13
CA TYR A 233 19.76 12.97 11.16
C TYR A 233 20.04 13.87 12.36
N GLY A 234 20.43 13.28 13.49
CA GLY A 234 20.91 13.98 14.69
C GLY A 234 22.20 14.80 14.45
N GLN A 235 23.02 14.44 13.44
CA GLN A 235 24.24 15.20 13.10
C GLN A 235 23.94 16.60 12.49
N ILE A 236 22.70 16.82 12.08
CA ILE A 236 22.22 18.12 11.57
C ILE A 236 21.18 18.74 12.50
N ASP A 237 21.21 18.39 13.79
CA ASP A 237 20.27 18.86 14.82
C ASP A 237 18.80 18.62 14.47
N LYS A 238 18.49 17.52 13.75
CA LYS A 238 17.15 17.08 13.40
C LYS A 238 16.79 15.77 14.09
N THR A 239 15.50 15.55 14.29
CA THR A 239 14.96 14.29 14.81
C THR A 239 14.13 13.59 13.74
N ILE A 240 14.21 12.27 13.66
CA ILE A 240 13.40 11.45 12.78
C ILE A 240 12.93 10.22 13.55
N GLU A 241 11.64 9.88 13.45
CA GLU A 241 11.07 8.80 14.24
C GLU A 241 10.72 7.59 13.36
N PRO A 242 11.02 6.36 13.82
CA PRO A 242 10.52 5.17 13.17
C PRO A 242 9.02 5.00 13.44
N ILE A 243 8.25 4.78 12.38
CA ILE A 243 6.80 4.58 12.46
C ILE A 243 6.38 3.32 11.72
N ALA A 244 5.18 2.82 12.05
CA ALA A 244 4.47 1.82 11.27
C ALA A 244 3.26 2.47 10.59
N MET A 245 3.08 2.22 9.30
CA MET A 245 1.99 2.82 8.51
C MET A 245 0.91 1.79 8.17
N ARG A 246 -0.34 2.24 8.09
CA ARG A 246 -1.49 1.37 7.80
C ARG A 246 -1.80 1.23 6.30
N PHE A 247 -1.09 1.91 5.44
CA PHE A 247 -1.19 1.73 4.00
C PHE A 247 -0.09 0.78 3.47
N GLY A 248 -0.29 0.25 2.28
CA GLY A 248 0.69 -0.61 1.61
C GLY A 248 1.43 0.16 0.55
N THR A 249 2.72 -0.13 0.40
CA THR A 249 3.63 0.47 -0.60
C THR A 249 4.43 -0.61 -1.31
N ASP A 250 5.23 -0.24 -2.27
CA ASP A 250 6.14 -1.13 -2.98
C ASP A 250 7.25 -1.72 -2.08
N ALA A 251 7.48 -1.14 -0.90
CA ALA A 251 8.41 -1.69 0.10
C ALA A 251 8.06 -3.13 0.50
N GLY A 252 6.76 -3.48 0.49
CA GLY A 252 6.31 -4.84 0.75
C GLY A 252 6.82 -5.87 -0.27
N TYR A 253 6.97 -5.48 -1.54
CA TYR A 253 7.53 -6.37 -2.57
C TYR A 253 9.06 -6.53 -2.47
N ALA A 254 9.74 -5.53 -1.91
CA ALA A 254 11.17 -5.60 -1.68
C ALA A 254 11.53 -6.43 -0.44
N TYR A 255 10.63 -6.52 0.53
CA TYR A 255 10.85 -7.27 1.76
C TYR A 255 10.80 -8.79 1.53
N VAL A 256 11.75 -9.52 2.15
CA VAL A 256 11.81 -10.98 2.12
C VAL A 256 11.55 -11.53 3.53
N PRO A 257 10.38 -12.10 3.80
CA PRO A 257 10.05 -12.65 5.12
C PRO A 257 11.09 -13.67 5.61
N GLY A 258 11.52 -13.53 6.86
CA GLY A 258 12.50 -14.44 7.48
C GLY A 258 13.94 -14.25 7.01
N SER A 259 14.23 -13.26 6.15
CA SER A 259 15.58 -12.91 5.73
C SER A 259 16.03 -11.60 6.35
N ALA A 260 17.30 -11.52 6.76
CA ALA A 260 17.93 -10.28 7.21
C ALA A 260 18.23 -9.32 6.05
N LYS A 261 18.24 -9.81 4.81
CA LYS A 261 18.57 -9.05 3.60
C LYS A 261 17.55 -9.31 2.50
N PRO A 262 17.18 -8.26 1.74
CA PRO A 262 17.55 -6.87 1.99
C PRO A 262 16.88 -6.30 3.25
N ALA A 263 17.56 -5.41 3.96
CA ALA A 263 16.91 -4.54 4.91
C ALA A 263 16.21 -3.40 4.14
N VAL A 264 14.96 -3.12 4.48
CA VAL A 264 14.12 -2.16 3.75
C VAL A 264 13.75 -0.99 4.65
N LEU A 265 13.93 0.23 4.17
CA LEU A 265 13.47 1.45 4.84
C LEU A 265 12.53 2.21 3.90
N GLU A 266 11.33 2.53 4.40
CA GLU A 266 10.29 3.21 3.64
C GLU A 266 10.15 4.68 4.07
N THR A 267 9.48 5.50 3.24
CA THR A 267 9.23 6.93 3.42
C THR A 267 10.51 7.78 3.51
N MET A 268 11.47 7.44 2.65
CA MET A 268 12.69 8.23 2.50
C MET A 268 12.48 9.53 1.69
N GLY A 269 11.29 9.74 1.15
CA GLY A 269 10.92 10.91 0.36
C GLY A 269 10.85 12.21 1.15
N VAL A 270 10.49 13.30 0.48
CA VAL A 270 10.25 14.61 1.08
C VAL A 270 9.01 14.60 1.96
N VAL A 271 8.97 15.39 3.01
CA VAL A 271 7.76 15.54 3.84
C VAL A 271 6.68 16.25 3.02
N GLY A 272 5.48 15.68 3.02
CA GLY A 272 4.35 16.23 2.28
C GLY A 272 3.02 15.67 2.76
N ALA A 273 1.94 16.26 2.32
CA ALA A 273 0.60 15.80 2.64
C ALA A 273 -0.42 16.17 1.55
N GLY A 274 -1.68 15.79 1.76
CA GLY A 274 -2.74 15.98 0.78
C GLY A 274 -2.63 15.02 -0.40
N LEU A 275 -2.04 13.84 -0.20
CA LEU A 275 -1.88 12.81 -1.24
C LEU A 275 -3.25 12.49 -1.85
N HIS A 276 -3.28 12.27 -3.16
CA HIS A 276 -4.51 11.98 -3.93
C HIS A 276 -5.55 13.11 -3.92
N ALA A 277 -5.21 14.30 -3.37
CA ALA A 277 -6.12 15.43 -3.27
C ALA A 277 -5.63 16.66 -4.08
N GLU A 278 -6.52 17.64 -4.27
CA GLU A 278 -6.20 18.83 -5.06
C GLU A 278 -5.17 19.76 -4.41
N ASN A 279 -5.01 19.65 -3.11
CA ASN A 279 -4.11 20.46 -2.29
C ASN A 279 -2.82 19.72 -1.90
N GLU A 280 -2.43 18.73 -2.67
CA GLU A 280 -1.18 18.01 -2.47
C GLU A 280 0.03 18.97 -2.48
N TYR A 281 0.91 18.80 -1.47
CA TYR A 281 2.07 19.66 -1.30
C TYR A 281 3.25 18.93 -0.65
N ILE A 282 4.44 19.53 -0.79
CA ILE A 282 5.63 19.18 -0.01
C ILE A 282 6.06 20.37 0.86
N GLU A 283 6.69 20.05 1.99
CA GLU A 283 7.38 21.03 2.84
C GLU A 283 8.79 21.29 2.30
N LEU A 284 9.05 22.49 1.78
CA LEU A 284 10.35 22.84 1.16
C LEU A 284 11.50 22.77 2.16
N ASN A 285 11.27 23.05 3.42
CA ASN A 285 12.26 22.96 4.49
C ASN A 285 12.69 21.51 4.80
N SER A 286 11.94 20.50 4.34
CA SER A 286 12.31 19.09 4.47
C SER A 286 13.29 18.61 3.40
N VAL A 287 13.37 19.30 2.26
CA VAL A 287 14.12 18.83 1.08
C VAL A 287 15.61 18.64 1.38
N ALA A 288 16.28 19.66 1.90
CA ALA A 288 17.71 19.58 2.18
C ALA A 288 18.06 18.56 3.28
N PRO A 289 17.34 18.50 4.44
CA PRO A 289 17.58 17.48 5.44
C PRO A 289 17.36 16.05 4.91
N ARG A 290 16.30 15.81 4.13
CA ARG A 290 16.02 14.49 3.56
C ARG A 290 17.03 14.07 2.49
N LEU A 291 17.51 15.03 1.69
CA LEU A 291 18.61 14.80 0.75
C LEU A 291 19.91 14.45 1.48
N TYR A 292 20.22 15.17 2.57
CA TYR A 292 21.32 14.83 3.45
C TYR A 292 21.17 13.39 3.99
N LEU A 293 20.02 13.05 4.54
CA LEU A 293 19.76 11.71 5.06
C LEU A 293 20.02 10.63 4.00
N THR A 294 19.49 10.81 2.79
CA THR A 294 19.70 9.87 1.68
C THR A 294 21.20 9.65 1.39
N MET A 295 21.94 10.73 1.26
CA MET A 295 23.39 10.64 0.98
C MET A 295 24.17 10.04 2.15
N ALA A 296 23.86 10.44 3.37
CA ALA A 296 24.51 9.96 4.59
C ALA A 296 24.26 8.46 4.80
N MET A 297 23.02 7.99 4.59
CA MET A 297 22.69 6.56 4.63
C MET A 297 23.48 5.76 3.61
N ILE A 298 23.55 6.22 2.35
CA ILE A 298 24.35 5.55 1.31
C ILE A 298 25.83 5.47 1.73
N ARG A 299 26.38 6.54 2.27
CA ARG A 299 27.79 6.57 2.70
C ARG A 299 28.08 5.68 3.89
N GLU A 300 27.20 5.68 4.90
CA GLU A 300 27.34 4.89 6.11
C GLU A 300 27.26 3.39 5.83
N LEU A 301 26.33 2.98 4.99
CA LEU A 301 26.09 1.58 4.65
C LEU A 301 27.06 1.03 3.58
N SER A 302 27.92 1.87 3.05
CA SER A 302 28.96 1.49 2.07
C SER A 302 30.33 1.24 2.71
N GLN A 303 30.42 1.31 4.04
CA GLN A 303 31.65 1.03 4.82
C GLN A 303 31.72 -0.48 5.22
#